data_00ee40b5304784e93d1d0ebdee10c633
#
_entry.id   00ee40b5304784e93d1d0ebdee10c633
#
_cell.length_a   1.000
_cell.length_b   1.000
_cell.length_c   1.000
_cell.angle_alpha   90.00
_cell.angle_beta   90.00
_cell.angle_gamma   90.00
#
_symmetry.space_group_name_H-M   'P 1'
#
loop_
_entity.id
_entity.type
_entity.pdbx_description
1 polymer ?
#
loop_
_entity_poly.entity_id
_entity_poly.type
_entity_poly.pdbx_seq_one_letter_code
_entity_poly.pdbx_strand_id
1 'polypeptide(L)'
;MNLFKRILPDIVVIILFAVISFVYFFPAVTEGRILSQHDSVAGIGAGEEAKEYLERTGERTRWTNSIFGGMPTYQMAPSYDSTDTLKGVEKLYHLYLPNYVWYVFVMLLGFYILLRAFDFSVWLASLGAVLWAFSSYFFIIIAAGHIWKFVTLAYIPPTIAGMVLAYRGKYLSGGLLTAVFVALQIVSNHVQMSYYFLFVMLFMAVAFGVDAWQKKEMPQFLKATGVLLMAGILGVCINLSNLYHTYEYSKETMRGKSELVKPDSHNQTKSGLERDYITQWSYGIGETFSLLVPNVKGGASVPLAANEKAMEKANPMYNSIYSQIGQYWGEQPGTSGPVYVGAFVMFLFILGLFIVKGPMKWALLSATVLSVLLSWGKNFMGFTDF
;
A
#
# COMPACT_ATOMS: atom_id res chain seq x y z
N MET A 1 -5.63 29.75 -25.14
CA MET A 1 -5.26 29.91 -23.71
C MET A 1 -3.82 29.44 -23.57
N ASN A 2 -2.92 30.26 -23.03
CA ASN A 2 -1.49 29.93 -22.91
C ASN A 2 -1.31 28.68 -22.05
N LEU A 3 -0.44 27.75 -22.44
CA LEU A 3 -0.17 26.48 -21.73
C LEU A 3 0.03 26.69 -20.23
N PHE A 4 0.74 27.75 -19.85
CA PHE A 4 0.96 28.14 -18.46
C PHE A 4 -0.34 28.34 -17.68
N LYS A 5 -1.32 29.07 -18.23
CA LYS A 5 -2.62 29.29 -17.56
C LYS A 5 -3.42 28.00 -17.38
N ARG A 6 -3.17 26.98 -18.21
CA ARG A 6 -3.83 25.67 -18.11
C ARG A 6 -3.22 24.80 -16.99
N ILE A 7 -1.92 24.88 -16.82
CA ILE A 7 -1.17 24.04 -15.86
C ILE A 7 -1.09 24.71 -14.47
N LEU A 8 -1.19 26.04 -14.39
CA LEU A 8 -1.05 26.79 -13.16
C LEU A 8 -1.92 26.25 -11.98
N PRO A 9 -3.21 25.90 -12.18
CA PRO A 9 -4.01 25.35 -11.10
C PRO A 9 -3.45 24.02 -10.54
N ASP A 10 -2.95 23.13 -11.41
CA ASP A 10 -2.32 21.87 -10.98
C ASP A 10 -1.04 22.14 -10.18
N ILE A 11 -0.22 23.11 -10.61
CA ILE A 11 1.00 23.51 -9.88
C ILE A 11 0.63 24.05 -8.48
N VAL A 12 -0.37 24.90 -8.37
CA VAL A 12 -0.85 25.43 -7.08
C VAL A 12 -1.27 24.30 -6.14
N VAL A 13 -2.00 23.31 -6.66
CA VAL A 13 -2.42 22.14 -5.86
C VAL A 13 -1.22 21.31 -5.39
N ILE A 14 -0.23 21.08 -6.24
CA ILE A 14 0.98 20.34 -5.86
C ILE A 14 1.74 21.06 -4.74
N ILE A 15 1.84 22.40 -4.83
CA ILE A 15 2.44 23.22 -3.76
C ILE A 15 1.62 23.11 -2.47
N LEU A 16 0.29 23.19 -2.56
CA LEU A 16 -0.59 23.04 -1.39
C LEU A 16 -0.43 21.66 -0.76
N PHE A 17 -0.28 20.59 -1.54
CA PHE A 17 -0.01 19.25 -1.01
C PHE A 17 1.32 19.17 -0.25
N ALA A 18 2.37 19.79 -0.78
CA ALA A 18 3.64 19.90 -0.07
C ALA A 18 3.49 20.67 1.27
N VAL A 19 2.75 21.77 1.25
CA VAL A 19 2.46 22.56 2.47
C VAL A 19 1.65 21.76 3.49
N ILE A 20 0.57 21.08 3.07
CA ILE A 20 -0.23 20.20 3.94
C ILE A 20 0.65 19.14 4.60
N SER A 21 1.49 18.48 3.81
CA SER A 21 2.39 17.42 4.29
C SER A 21 3.43 17.96 5.28
N PHE A 22 3.94 19.14 5.01
CA PHE A 22 4.89 19.82 5.90
C PHE A 22 4.24 20.22 7.22
N VAL A 23 3.05 20.80 7.18
CA VAL A 23 2.27 21.18 8.38
C VAL A 23 1.92 19.96 9.22
N TYR A 24 1.57 18.86 8.58
CA TYR A 24 1.24 17.61 9.29
C TYR A 24 2.43 17.04 10.09
N PHE A 25 3.63 17.08 9.52
CA PHE A 25 4.85 16.62 10.18
C PHE A 25 5.73 17.76 10.74
N PHE A 26 5.15 18.93 10.97
CA PHE A 26 5.88 20.11 11.42
C PHE A 26 6.81 19.86 12.62
N PRO A 27 6.37 19.20 13.72
CA PRO A 27 7.25 18.93 14.85
C PRO A 27 8.43 18.03 14.50
N ALA A 28 8.23 17.05 13.62
CA ALA A 28 9.31 16.15 13.20
C ALA A 28 10.38 16.89 12.39
N VAL A 29 9.99 17.90 11.60
CA VAL A 29 10.91 18.66 10.76
C VAL A 29 11.63 19.76 11.55
N THR A 30 10.90 20.53 12.37
CA THR A 30 11.44 21.71 13.05
C THR A 30 12.15 21.39 14.35
N GLU A 31 11.75 20.33 15.04
CA GLU A 31 12.32 19.92 16.33
C GLU A 31 13.27 18.74 16.19
N GLY A 32 13.52 18.26 14.98
CA GLY A 32 14.37 17.08 14.72
C GLY A 32 13.84 15.78 15.33
N ARG A 33 12.53 15.69 15.56
CA ARG A 33 11.91 14.47 16.10
C ARG A 33 11.87 13.37 15.04
N ILE A 34 12.09 12.15 15.48
CA ILE A 34 11.95 10.95 14.66
C ILE A 34 10.69 10.19 15.07
N LEU A 35 10.05 9.53 14.10
CA LEU A 35 8.95 8.63 14.41
C LEU A 35 9.49 7.37 15.08
N SER A 36 8.90 7.00 16.21
CA SER A 36 9.19 5.72 16.85
C SER A 36 8.45 4.61 16.11
N GLN A 37 9.17 3.89 15.25
CA GLN A 37 8.62 2.87 14.35
C GLN A 37 9.40 1.56 14.58
N HIS A 38 8.79 0.61 15.28
CA HIS A 38 9.46 -0.63 15.68
C HIS A 38 10.09 -1.37 14.48
N ASP A 39 9.32 -1.60 13.41
CA ASP A 39 9.79 -2.37 12.26
C ASP A 39 10.86 -1.63 11.45
N SER A 40 10.75 -0.29 11.36
CA SER A 40 11.77 0.52 10.70
C SER A 40 13.11 0.47 11.45
N VAL A 41 13.08 0.55 12.78
CA VAL A 41 14.29 0.47 13.62
C VAL A 41 14.92 -0.92 13.51
N ALA A 42 14.10 -1.98 13.59
CA ALA A 42 14.57 -3.35 13.40
C ALA A 42 15.18 -3.57 12.00
N GLY A 43 14.53 -3.04 10.96
CA GLY A 43 15.03 -3.13 9.58
C GLY A 43 16.35 -2.38 9.36
N ILE A 44 16.50 -1.19 9.95
CA ILE A 44 17.76 -0.43 9.90
C ILE A 44 18.88 -1.21 10.59
N GLY A 45 18.64 -1.70 11.80
CA GLY A 45 19.63 -2.47 12.55
C GLY A 45 20.05 -3.76 11.83
N ALA A 46 19.08 -4.47 11.26
CA ALA A 46 19.36 -5.67 10.47
C ALA A 46 20.15 -5.40 9.18
N GLY A 47 19.99 -4.22 8.58
CA GLY A 47 20.69 -3.80 7.35
C GLY A 47 22.04 -3.12 7.58
N GLU A 48 22.41 -2.79 8.83
CA GLU A 48 23.59 -1.96 9.12
C GLU A 48 24.90 -2.63 8.69
N GLU A 49 25.06 -3.93 8.93
CA GLU A 49 26.26 -4.68 8.49
C GLU A 49 26.47 -4.59 6.98
N ALA A 50 25.39 -4.72 6.20
CA ALA A 50 25.48 -4.61 4.74
C ALA A 50 25.84 -3.20 4.28
N LYS A 51 25.35 -2.19 4.99
CA LYS A 51 25.66 -0.78 4.75
C LYS A 51 27.13 -0.46 5.09
N GLU A 52 27.60 -0.85 6.26
CA GLU A 52 29.01 -0.68 6.69
C GLU A 52 29.98 -1.40 5.74
N TYR A 53 29.61 -2.59 5.26
CA TYR A 53 30.40 -3.30 4.26
C TYR A 53 30.53 -2.50 2.97
N LEU A 54 29.43 -1.96 2.46
CA LEU A 54 29.42 -1.12 1.26
C LEU A 54 30.26 0.16 1.45
N GLU A 55 30.12 0.83 2.59
CA GLU A 55 30.87 2.05 2.90
C GLU A 55 32.37 1.80 2.99
N ARG A 56 32.79 0.65 3.53
CA ARG A 56 34.19 0.28 3.70
C ARG A 56 34.86 -0.23 2.42
N THR A 57 34.13 -1.00 1.61
CA THR A 57 34.73 -1.71 0.46
C THR A 57 34.34 -1.13 -0.89
N GLY A 58 33.26 -0.35 -0.95
CA GLY A 58 32.63 0.08 -2.20
C GLY A 58 31.83 -1.04 -2.90
N GLU A 59 31.75 -2.24 -2.32
CA GLU A 59 31.07 -3.40 -2.88
C GLU A 59 29.79 -3.73 -2.11
N ARG A 60 28.81 -4.31 -2.80
CA ARG A 60 27.57 -4.76 -2.16
C ARG A 60 27.67 -6.21 -1.71
N THR A 61 27.49 -6.47 -0.42
CA THR A 61 27.36 -7.84 0.07
C THR A 61 25.98 -8.40 -0.27
N ARG A 62 25.92 -9.72 -0.51
CA ARG A 62 24.69 -10.49 -0.67
C ARG A 62 24.43 -11.39 0.53
N TRP A 63 25.22 -11.24 1.59
CA TRP A 63 25.12 -12.00 2.83
C TRP A 63 25.25 -11.08 4.03
N THR A 64 24.58 -11.41 5.11
CA THR A 64 24.72 -10.77 6.42
C THR A 64 24.82 -11.82 7.51
N ASN A 65 25.57 -11.54 8.56
CA ASN A 65 25.67 -12.36 9.77
C ASN A 65 24.82 -11.79 10.92
N SER A 66 24.18 -10.64 10.73
CA SER A 66 23.52 -9.91 11.83
C SER A 66 22.29 -10.62 12.39
N ILE A 67 21.65 -11.52 11.62
CA ILE A 67 20.46 -12.25 12.09
C ILE A 67 20.49 -13.72 11.62
N PHE A 68 19.79 -14.58 12.36
CA PHE A 68 19.61 -16.01 12.09
C PHE A 68 20.91 -16.83 11.92
N GLY A 69 22.05 -16.33 12.42
CA GLY A 69 23.35 -16.99 12.19
C GLY A 69 23.89 -16.85 10.78
N GLY A 70 23.32 -15.99 9.99
CA GLY A 70 23.66 -15.66 8.61
C GLY A 70 22.54 -15.97 7.63
N MET A 71 22.30 -15.00 6.73
CA MET A 71 21.30 -15.13 5.67
C MET A 71 21.60 -14.23 4.47
N PRO A 72 21.03 -14.53 3.28
CA PRO A 72 21.08 -13.62 2.15
C PRO A 72 20.37 -12.28 2.42
N THR A 73 20.92 -11.18 1.85
CA THR A 73 20.38 -9.82 2.03
C THR A 73 19.19 -9.50 1.12
N TYR A 74 18.67 -10.45 0.35
CA TYR A 74 17.68 -10.22 -0.72
C TYR A 74 16.38 -9.57 -0.26
N GLN A 75 15.93 -9.86 0.97
CA GLN A 75 14.70 -9.30 1.53
C GLN A 75 14.95 -8.19 2.54
N MET A 76 16.13 -8.12 3.12
CA MET A 76 16.43 -7.27 4.24
C MET A 76 17.09 -5.95 3.82
N ALA A 77 18.06 -6.05 2.90
CA ALA A 77 18.77 -4.90 2.34
C ALA A 77 18.91 -5.04 0.82
N PRO A 78 17.79 -5.14 0.07
CA PRO A 78 17.84 -5.32 -1.38
C PRO A 78 18.52 -4.12 -2.04
N SER A 79 19.57 -4.38 -2.81
CA SER A 79 20.32 -3.35 -3.50
C SER A 79 20.87 -3.91 -4.81
N TYR A 80 20.43 -3.35 -5.95
CA TYR A 80 20.79 -3.82 -7.28
C TYR A 80 21.07 -2.64 -8.20
N ASP A 81 22.11 -2.74 -9.05
CA ASP A 81 22.49 -1.69 -9.97
C ASP A 81 21.37 -1.34 -10.96
N SER A 82 20.60 -2.35 -11.38
CA SER A 82 19.45 -2.15 -12.27
C SER A 82 18.37 -1.23 -11.68
N THR A 83 18.24 -1.20 -10.35
CA THR A 83 17.24 -0.39 -9.65
C THR A 83 17.75 0.96 -9.16
N ASP A 84 19.05 1.22 -9.22
CA ASP A 84 19.63 2.49 -8.74
C ASP A 84 19.13 3.69 -9.52
N THR A 85 18.86 3.53 -10.81
CA THR A 85 18.28 4.59 -11.64
C THR A 85 16.90 5.02 -11.15
N LEU A 86 16.15 4.11 -10.55
CA LEU A 86 14.82 4.41 -9.98
C LEU A 86 14.90 5.33 -8.78
N LYS A 87 16.00 5.32 -8.01
CA LYS A 87 16.21 6.22 -6.87
C LYS A 87 16.12 7.70 -7.25
N GLY A 88 16.64 8.06 -8.45
CA GLY A 88 16.53 9.43 -8.96
C GLY A 88 15.09 9.81 -9.33
N VAL A 89 14.37 8.88 -9.97
CA VAL A 89 12.95 9.07 -10.32
C VAL A 89 12.09 9.18 -9.08
N GLU A 90 12.33 8.33 -8.10
CA GLU A 90 11.65 8.33 -6.80
C GLU A 90 11.84 9.68 -6.08
N LYS A 91 13.09 10.13 -5.91
CA LYS A 91 13.40 11.43 -5.28
C LYS A 91 12.74 12.60 -6.00
N LEU A 92 12.71 12.57 -7.33
CA LEU A 92 12.03 13.60 -8.12
C LEU A 92 10.53 13.58 -7.86
N TYR A 93 9.90 12.39 -7.84
CA TYR A 93 8.48 12.25 -7.53
C TYR A 93 8.13 12.69 -6.12
N HIS A 94 9.03 12.49 -5.16
CA HIS A 94 8.92 12.98 -3.79
C HIS A 94 9.23 14.48 -3.64
N LEU A 95 9.54 15.20 -4.72
CA LEU A 95 10.01 16.59 -4.73
C LEU A 95 11.19 16.86 -3.78
N TYR A 96 12.03 15.87 -3.52
CA TYR A 96 13.14 15.95 -2.54
C TYR A 96 12.70 16.42 -1.14
N LEU A 97 11.43 16.24 -0.80
CA LEU A 97 10.91 16.59 0.52
C LEU A 97 11.58 15.76 1.63
N PRO A 98 11.76 16.33 2.84
CA PRO A 98 12.41 15.64 3.94
C PRO A 98 11.63 14.39 4.40
N ASN A 99 12.30 13.53 5.16
CA ASN A 99 11.71 12.32 5.73
C ASN A 99 10.38 12.62 6.44
N TYR A 100 9.44 11.70 6.31
CA TYR A 100 8.06 11.74 6.76
C TYR A 100 7.17 12.71 5.96
N VAL A 101 7.63 13.92 5.62
CA VAL A 101 6.85 14.90 4.85
C VAL A 101 6.44 14.33 3.51
N TRP A 102 7.38 13.70 2.77
CA TRP A 102 7.06 13.11 1.48
C TRP A 102 6.03 11.98 1.56
N TYR A 103 5.81 11.33 2.73
CA TYR A 103 4.82 10.26 2.88
C TYR A 103 3.40 10.73 2.51
N VAL A 104 2.90 11.74 3.20
CA VAL A 104 1.57 12.29 2.92
C VAL A 104 1.53 12.92 1.53
N PHE A 105 2.63 13.58 1.11
CA PHE A 105 2.72 14.19 -0.20
C PHE A 105 2.50 13.20 -1.36
N VAL A 106 3.17 12.04 -1.36
CA VAL A 106 3.03 11.06 -2.45
C VAL A 106 1.64 10.40 -2.47
N MET A 107 1.01 10.24 -1.31
CA MET A 107 -0.37 9.79 -1.24
C MET A 107 -1.34 10.78 -1.87
N LEU A 108 -1.19 12.07 -1.54
CA LEU A 108 -1.98 13.17 -2.12
C LEU A 108 -1.76 13.25 -3.64
N LEU A 109 -0.49 13.31 -4.05
CA LEU A 109 -0.12 13.46 -5.45
C LEU A 109 -0.56 12.26 -6.30
N GLY A 110 -0.34 11.04 -5.81
CA GLY A 110 -0.68 9.81 -6.55
C GLY A 110 -2.17 9.72 -6.83
N PHE A 111 -3.01 9.97 -5.83
CA PHE A 111 -4.47 9.91 -6.01
C PHE A 111 -5.01 11.11 -6.82
N TYR A 112 -4.39 12.28 -6.67
CA TYR A 112 -4.66 13.43 -7.52
C TYR A 112 -4.43 13.11 -9.00
N ILE A 113 -3.28 12.53 -9.34
CA ILE A 113 -2.95 12.10 -10.72
C ILE A 113 -4.02 11.13 -11.25
N LEU A 114 -4.47 10.18 -10.42
CA LEU A 114 -5.52 9.23 -10.78
C LEU A 114 -6.83 9.95 -11.12
N LEU A 115 -7.29 10.85 -10.27
CA LEU A 115 -8.54 11.56 -10.50
C LEU A 115 -8.45 12.52 -11.70
N ARG A 116 -7.28 13.13 -11.93
CA ARG A 116 -7.02 13.93 -13.15
C ARG A 116 -7.02 13.06 -14.42
N ALA A 117 -6.58 11.81 -14.33
CA ALA A 117 -6.68 10.86 -15.45
C ALA A 117 -8.14 10.51 -15.79
N PHE A 118 -9.03 10.56 -14.81
CA PHE A 118 -10.49 10.46 -15.00
C PHE A 118 -11.17 11.77 -15.44
N ASP A 119 -10.40 12.85 -15.71
CA ASP A 119 -10.87 14.19 -16.09
C ASP A 119 -11.68 14.92 -15.00
N PHE A 120 -11.53 14.54 -13.73
CA PHE A 120 -12.09 15.35 -12.66
C PHE A 120 -11.47 16.75 -12.65
N SER A 121 -12.27 17.76 -12.29
CA SER A 121 -11.75 19.11 -12.10
C SER A 121 -10.63 19.16 -11.06
N VAL A 122 -9.75 20.16 -11.15
CA VAL A 122 -8.61 20.33 -10.23
C VAL A 122 -9.07 20.28 -8.77
N TRP A 123 -10.13 21.01 -8.42
CA TRP A 123 -10.62 21.10 -7.04
C TRP A 123 -11.24 19.80 -6.54
N LEU A 124 -12.01 19.12 -7.39
CA LEU A 124 -12.61 17.86 -7.02
C LEU A 124 -11.56 16.74 -6.90
N ALA A 125 -10.56 16.75 -7.79
CA ALA A 125 -9.42 15.83 -7.69
C ALA A 125 -8.60 16.08 -6.42
N SER A 126 -8.43 17.35 -6.02
CA SER A 126 -7.74 17.71 -4.77
C SER A 126 -8.50 17.22 -3.54
N LEU A 127 -9.83 17.42 -3.50
CA LEU A 127 -10.65 16.91 -2.42
C LEU A 127 -10.58 15.38 -2.30
N GLY A 128 -10.70 14.69 -3.42
CA GLY A 128 -10.56 13.22 -3.45
C GLY A 128 -9.18 12.74 -2.98
N ALA A 129 -8.12 13.46 -3.36
CA ALA A 129 -6.76 13.17 -2.92
C ALA A 129 -6.61 13.31 -1.40
N VAL A 130 -7.20 14.35 -0.80
CA VAL A 130 -7.20 14.55 0.66
C VAL A 130 -7.98 13.44 1.36
N LEU A 131 -9.18 13.09 0.87
CA LEU A 131 -9.99 12.01 1.44
C LEU A 131 -9.25 10.65 1.40
N TRP A 132 -8.52 10.39 0.32
CA TRP A 132 -7.69 9.19 0.20
C TRP A 132 -6.50 9.22 1.16
N ALA A 133 -5.66 10.25 1.08
CA ALA A 133 -4.40 10.33 1.81
C ALA A 133 -4.58 10.33 3.34
N PHE A 134 -5.70 10.87 3.82
CA PHE A 134 -6.04 10.94 5.25
C PHE A 134 -6.94 9.78 5.72
N SER A 135 -7.08 8.71 4.94
CA SER A 135 -7.61 7.44 5.46
C SER A 135 -6.71 6.91 6.58
N SER A 136 -7.31 6.46 7.68
CA SER A 136 -6.55 6.07 8.88
C SER A 136 -5.56 4.93 8.64
N TYR A 137 -5.85 4.05 7.68
CA TYR A 137 -5.01 2.90 7.35
C TYR A 137 -3.57 3.30 7.03
N PHE A 138 -3.37 4.39 6.29
CA PHE A 138 -2.02 4.83 5.92
C PHE A 138 -1.21 5.27 7.14
N PHE A 139 -1.83 5.95 8.08
CA PHE A 139 -1.17 6.36 9.33
C PHE A 139 -0.92 5.18 10.27
N ILE A 140 -1.82 4.18 10.28
CA ILE A 140 -1.64 2.92 11.02
C ILE A 140 -0.37 2.20 10.55
N ILE A 141 -0.19 2.03 9.24
CA ILE A 141 0.99 1.34 8.70
C ILE A 141 2.26 2.17 8.79
N ILE A 142 2.17 3.50 8.75
CA ILE A 142 3.32 4.40 9.05
C ILE A 142 3.72 4.24 10.51
N ALA A 143 2.77 4.28 11.45
CA ALA A 143 3.05 4.13 12.87
C ALA A 143 3.68 2.77 13.21
N ALA A 144 3.25 1.69 12.53
CA ALA A 144 3.85 0.36 12.65
C ALA A 144 5.26 0.24 12.05
N GLY A 145 5.66 1.17 11.18
CA GLY A 145 6.93 1.12 10.46
C GLY A 145 6.89 0.30 9.15
N HIS A 146 5.72 -0.05 8.65
CA HIS A 146 5.55 -0.81 7.41
C HIS A 146 5.76 0.08 6.17
N ILE A 147 6.93 0.73 6.08
CA ILE A 147 7.19 1.77 5.08
C ILE A 147 7.21 1.21 3.64
N TRP A 148 7.77 0.02 3.41
CA TRP A 148 7.76 -0.60 2.08
C TRP A 148 6.33 -0.85 1.57
N LYS A 149 5.45 -1.33 2.46
CA LYS A 149 4.02 -1.49 2.17
C LYS A 149 3.35 -0.16 1.86
N PHE A 150 3.63 0.86 2.65
CA PHE A 150 3.11 2.21 2.48
C PHE A 150 3.51 2.81 1.13
N VAL A 151 4.80 2.74 0.79
CA VAL A 151 5.35 3.29 -0.46
C VAL A 151 4.77 2.57 -1.68
N THR A 152 4.65 1.23 -1.62
CA THR A 152 3.98 0.46 -2.68
C THR A 152 2.55 0.95 -2.89
N LEU A 153 1.77 1.16 -1.82
CA LEU A 153 0.40 1.67 -1.90
C LEU A 153 0.33 3.08 -2.49
N ALA A 154 1.33 3.94 -2.22
CA ALA A 154 1.40 5.29 -2.78
C ALA A 154 1.61 5.31 -4.30
N TYR A 155 2.26 4.28 -4.86
CA TYR A 155 2.52 4.18 -6.30
C TYR A 155 1.39 3.48 -7.10
N ILE A 156 0.43 2.87 -6.43
CA ILE A 156 -0.70 2.20 -7.09
C ILE A 156 -1.64 3.18 -7.80
N PRO A 157 -2.10 4.29 -7.19
CA PRO A 157 -2.98 5.23 -7.88
C PRO A 157 -2.40 5.79 -9.19
N PRO A 158 -1.13 6.23 -9.26
CA PRO A 158 -0.56 6.66 -10.55
C PRO A 158 -0.38 5.52 -11.55
N THR A 159 -0.17 4.26 -11.11
CA THR A 159 -0.20 3.09 -12.02
C THR A 159 -1.58 2.94 -12.66
N ILE A 160 -2.65 3.02 -11.86
CA ILE A 160 -4.03 2.97 -12.34
C ILE A 160 -4.32 4.17 -13.25
N ALA A 161 -3.78 5.36 -12.94
CA ALA A 161 -3.90 6.53 -13.82
C ALA A 161 -3.31 6.27 -15.21
N GLY A 162 -2.14 5.61 -15.27
CA GLY A 162 -1.54 5.18 -16.54
C GLY A 162 -2.48 4.27 -17.34
N MET A 163 -3.08 3.29 -16.67
CA MET A 163 -4.08 2.39 -17.24
C MET A 163 -5.29 3.17 -17.80
N VAL A 164 -5.85 4.09 -17.01
CA VAL A 164 -6.99 4.93 -17.44
C VAL A 164 -6.63 5.76 -18.67
N LEU A 165 -5.45 6.40 -18.67
CA LEU A 165 -4.99 7.19 -19.82
C LEU A 165 -4.83 6.35 -21.07
N ALA A 166 -4.29 5.14 -20.98
CA ALA A 166 -4.12 4.24 -22.12
C ALA A 166 -5.48 3.84 -22.72
N TYR A 167 -6.45 3.42 -21.89
CA TYR A 167 -7.80 3.08 -22.36
C TYR A 167 -8.58 4.30 -22.90
N ARG A 168 -8.18 5.50 -22.55
CA ARG A 168 -8.69 6.76 -23.12
C ARG A 168 -7.93 7.22 -24.37
N GLY A 169 -7.12 6.34 -24.97
CA GLY A 169 -6.39 6.60 -26.21
C GLY A 169 -5.07 7.36 -26.06
N LYS A 170 -4.68 7.74 -24.84
CA LYS A 170 -3.39 8.41 -24.55
C LYS A 170 -2.29 7.36 -24.30
N TYR A 171 -2.02 6.54 -25.34
CA TYR A 171 -1.19 5.34 -25.23
C TYR A 171 0.22 5.60 -24.69
N LEU A 172 0.92 6.62 -25.22
CA LEU A 172 2.31 6.90 -24.81
C LEU A 172 2.38 7.35 -23.35
N SER A 173 1.59 8.34 -22.95
CA SER A 173 1.59 8.84 -21.58
C SER A 173 1.07 7.79 -20.59
N GLY A 174 0.04 7.02 -20.99
CA GLY A 174 -0.48 5.91 -20.18
C GLY A 174 0.55 4.81 -20.01
N GLY A 175 1.20 4.38 -21.09
CA GLY A 175 2.24 3.35 -21.05
C GLY A 175 3.47 3.76 -20.23
N LEU A 176 3.98 4.98 -20.42
CA LEU A 176 5.12 5.50 -19.67
C LEU A 176 4.80 5.60 -18.17
N LEU A 177 3.65 6.15 -17.83
CA LEU A 177 3.22 6.27 -16.43
C LEU A 177 3.09 4.89 -15.78
N THR A 178 2.46 3.94 -16.47
CA THR A 178 2.34 2.55 -15.99
C THR A 178 3.71 1.91 -15.80
N ALA A 179 4.62 2.00 -16.77
CA ALA A 179 5.94 1.38 -16.69
C ALA A 179 6.74 1.92 -15.49
N VAL A 180 6.79 3.24 -15.32
CA VAL A 180 7.52 3.90 -14.22
C VAL A 180 6.93 3.49 -12.87
N PHE A 181 5.62 3.57 -12.70
CA PHE A 181 5.02 3.28 -11.38
C PHE A 181 4.92 1.79 -11.06
N VAL A 182 4.86 0.90 -12.05
CA VAL A 182 5.07 -0.55 -11.83
C VAL A 182 6.50 -0.81 -11.37
N ALA A 183 7.49 -0.19 -11.98
CA ALA A 183 8.88 -0.31 -11.55
C ALA A 183 9.09 0.16 -10.11
N LEU A 184 8.54 1.32 -9.74
CA LEU A 184 8.60 1.88 -8.39
C LEU A 184 7.84 1.04 -7.36
N GLN A 185 6.69 0.44 -7.71
CA GLN A 185 5.98 -0.47 -6.83
C GLN A 185 6.83 -1.70 -6.47
N ILE A 186 7.49 -2.30 -7.46
CA ILE A 186 8.25 -3.53 -7.24
C ILE A 186 9.53 -3.24 -6.47
N VAL A 187 10.23 -2.13 -6.77
CA VAL A 187 11.45 -1.75 -6.03
C VAL A 187 11.15 -1.42 -4.57
N SER A 188 9.92 -1.02 -4.25
CA SER A 188 9.46 -0.82 -2.86
C SER A 188 9.41 -2.12 -2.04
N ASN A 189 9.73 -3.24 -2.66
CA ASN A 189 9.93 -4.56 -2.04
C ASN A 189 8.72 -5.12 -1.26
N HIS A 190 7.49 -4.75 -1.65
CA HIS A 190 6.25 -5.28 -1.09
C HIS A 190 5.32 -5.78 -2.18
N VAL A 191 5.77 -6.81 -2.93
CA VAL A 191 5.11 -7.36 -4.12
C VAL A 191 3.68 -7.84 -3.84
N GLN A 192 3.39 -8.26 -2.62
CA GLN A 192 2.06 -8.69 -2.20
C GLN A 192 1.00 -7.60 -2.41
N MET A 193 1.31 -6.33 -2.12
CA MET A 193 0.36 -5.23 -2.35
C MET A 193 0.13 -5.01 -3.85
N SER A 194 1.17 -5.05 -4.67
CA SER A 194 1.03 -4.96 -6.12
C SER A 194 0.18 -6.11 -6.68
N TYR A 195 0.35 -7.33 -6.15
CA TYR A 195 -0.44 -8.50 -6.52
C TYR A 195 -1.94 -8.30 -6.18
N TYR A 196 -2.27 -7.82 -4.99
CA TYR A 196 -3.67 -7.58 -4.62
C TYR A 196 -4.32 -6.49 -5.48
N PHE A 197 -3.61 -5.42 -5.78
CA PHE A 197 -4.14 -4.37 -6.64
C PHE A 197 -4.20 -4.74 -8.12
N LEU A 198 -3.47 -5.77 -8.54
CA LEU A 198 -3.65 -6.35 -9.88
C LEU A 198 -5.09 -6.83 -10.08
N PHE A 199 -5.73 -7.43 -9.06
CA PHE A 199 -7.15 -7.81 -9.16
C PHE A 199 -8.06 -6.60 -9.36
N VAL A 200 -7.82 -5.49 -8.64
CA VAL A 200 -8.57 -4.25 -8.87
C VAL A 200 -8.41 -3.77 -10.31
N MET A 201 -7.18 -3.77 -10.83
CA MET A 201 -6.90 -3.39 -12.23
C MET A 201 -7.56 -4.34 -13.22
N LEU A 202 -7.63 -5.65 -12.93
CA LEU A 202 -8.33 -6.62 -13.77
C LEU A 202 -9.83 -6.35 -13.81
N PHE A 203 -10.49 -6.09 -12.67
CA PHE A 203 -11.90 -5.68 -12.65
C PHE A 203 -12.14 -4.41 -13.47
N MET A 204 -11.24 -3.42 -13.34
CA MET A 204 -11.33 -2.19 -14.13
C MET A 204 -11.11 -2.46 -15.64
N ALA A 205 -10.16 -3.34 -16.00
CA ALA A 205 -9.91 -3.73 -17.38
C ALA A 205 -11.14 -4.39 -17.99
N VAL A 206 -11.82 -5.27 -17.25
CA VAL A 206 -13.09 -5.87 -17.69
C VAL A 206 -14.13 -4.78 -17.93
N ALA A 207 -14.25 -3.80 -17.02
CA ALA A 207 -15.19 -2.68 -17.22
C ALA A 207 -14.88 -1.86 -18.47
N PHE A 208 -13.60 -1.55 -18.72
CA PHE A 208 -13.18 -0.87 -19.97
C PHE A 208 -13.46 -1.73 -21.21
N GLY A 209 -13.26 -3.05 -21.12
CA GLY A 209 -13.57 -3.97 -22.21
C GLY A 209 -15.07 -4.02 -22.53
N VAL A 210 -15.92 -4.07 -21.51
CA VAL A 210 -17.39 -4.04 -21.67
C VAL A 210 -17.83 -2.71 -22.31
N ASP A 211 -17.29 -1.58 -21.83
CA ASP A 211 -17.58 -0.26 -22.39
C ASP A 211 -17.15 -0.16 -23.86
N ALA A 212 -15.94 -0.65 -24.16
CA ALA A 212 -15.41 -0.68 -25.53
C ALA A 212 -16.25 -1.58 -26.46
N TRP A 213 -16.73 -2.71 -25.95
CA TRP A 213 -17.64 -3.57 -26.73
C TRP A 213 -18.95 -2.85 -27.06
N GLN A 214 -19.58 -2.25 -26.04
CA GLN A 214 -20.83 -1.51 -26.22
C GLN A 214 -20.69 -0.36 -27.22
N LYS A 215 -19.52 0.31 -27.23
CA LYS A 215 -19.19 1.42 -28.14
C LYS A 215 -18.62 0.97 -29.47
N LYS A 216 -18.39 -0.33 -29.71
CA LYS A 216 -17.73 -0.88 -30.92
C LYS A 216 -16.28 -0.40 -31.09
N GLU A 217 -15.56 -0.17 -29.97
CA GLU A 217 -14.19 0.35 -29.92
C GLU A 217 -13.16 -0.72 -29.47
N MET A 218 -13.47 -2.00 -29.71
CA MET A 218 -12.57 -3.12 -29.32
C MET A 218 -11.14 -3.02 -29.86
N PRO A 219 -10.87 -2.53 -31.11
CA PRO A 219 -9.49 -2.37 -31.57
C PRO A 219 -8.67 -1.41 -30.71
N GLN A 220 -9.26 -0.30 -30.24
CA GLN A 220 -8.60 0.64 -29.35
C GLN A 220 -8.34 0.03 -27.96
N PHE A 221 -9.30 -0.71 -27.43
CA PHE A 221 -9.15 -1.44 -26.18
C PHE A 221 -8.00 -2.44 -26.25
N LEU A 222 -7.93 -3.27 -27.30
CA LEU A 222 -6.85 -4.26 -27.48
C LEU A 222 -5.48 -3.59 -27.64
N LYS A 223 -5.41 -2.47 -28.38
CA LYS A 223 -4.19 -1.69 -28.50
C LYS A 223 -3.73 -1.12 -27.15
N ALA A 224 -4.64 -0.55 -26.37
CA ALA A 224 -4.35 -0.04 -25.02
C ALA A 224 -3.84 -1.16 -24.11
N THR A 225 -4.53 -2.32 -24.12
CA THR A 225 -4.13 -3.51 -23.35
C THR A 225 -2.73 -3.98 -23.74
N GLY A 226 -2.41 -4.05 -25.04
CA GLY A 226 -1.07 -4.39 -25.51
C GLY A 226 0.01 -3.42 -25.02
N VAL A 227 -0.27 -2.11 -25.04
CA VAL A 227 0.63 -1.09 -24.48
C VAL A 227 0.83 -1.27 -22.99
N LEU A 228 -0.24 -1.52 -22.24
CA LEU A 228 -0.18 -1.71 -20.77
C LEU A 228 0.56 -2.98 -20.39
N LEU A 229 0.36 -4.08 -21.12
CA LEU A 229 1.13 -5.31 -20.90
C LEU A 229 2.62 -5.09 -21.16
N MET A 230 2.98 -4.42 -22.25
CA MET A 230 4.39 -4.08 -22.53
C MET A 230 4.96 -3.17 -21.45
N ALA A 231 4.22 -2.15 -21.02
CA ALA A 231 4.62 -1.25 -19.93
C ALA A 231 4.82 -1.99 -18.61
N GLY A 232 3.92 -2.90 -18.27
CA GLY A 232 4.02 -3.77 -17.10
C GLY A 232 5.28 -4.65 -17.16
N ILE A 233 5.53 -5.31 -18.29
CA ILE A 233 6.73 -6.12 -18.51
C ILE A 233 8.01 -5.28 -18.32
N LEU A 234 8.08 -4.09 -18.89
CA LEU A 234 9.23 -3.20 -18.74
C LEU A 234 9.45 -2.80 -17.28
N GLY A 235 8.37 -2.47 -16.55
CA GLY A 235 8.44 -2.16 -15.11
C GLY A 235 8.91 -3.35 -14.25
N VAL A 236 8.53 -4.57 -14.62
CA VAL A 236 8.99 -5.81 -13.98
C VAL A 236 10.46 -6.09 -14.32
N CYS A 237 10.85 -5.95 -15.59
CA CYS A 237 12.19 -6.31 -16.07
C CYS A 237 13.32 -5.56 -15.34
N ILE A 238 13.13 -4.29 -14.99
CA ILE A 238 14.15 -3.52 -14.25
C ILE A 238 14.39 -4.08 -12.84
N ASN A 239 13.41 -4.80 -12.29
CA ASN A 239 13.46 -5.42 -10.97
C ASN A 239 13.75 -6.93 -11.01
N LEU A 240 14.07 -7.48 -12.18
CA LEU A 240 14.15 -8.93 -12.39
C LEU A 240 15.18 -9.60 -11.46
N SER A 241 16.31 -8.95 -11.22
CA SER A 241 17.33 -9.48 -10.30
C SER A 241 16.81 -9.64 -8.88
N ASN A 242 16.09 -8.64 -8.35
CA ASN A 242 15.47 -8.72 -7.03
C ASN A 242 14.40 -9.82 -6.98
N LEU A 243 13.51 -9.85 -7.96
CA LEU A 243 12.43 -10.84 -8.04
C LEU A 243 12.97 -12.26 -8.15
N TYR A 244 14.01 -12.47 -8.98
CA TYR A 244 14.62 -13.79 -9.17
C TYR A 244 15.28 -14.29 -7.88
N HIS A 245 16.13 -13.48 -7.24
CA HIS A 245 16.78 -13.87 -6.00
C HIS A 245 15.77 -14.09 -4.86
N THR A 246 14.74 -13.26 -4.77
CA THR A 246 13.64 -13.42 -3.81
C THR A 246 12.90 -14.74 -4.05
N TYR A 247 12.59 -15.06 -5.30
CA TYR A 247 11.91 -16.29 -5.66
C TYR A 247 12.76 -17.54 -5.32
N GLU A 248 14.03 -17.54 -5.72
CA GLU A 248 14.94 -18.67 -5.41
C GLU A 248 15.11 -18.85 -3.90
N TYR A 249 15.36 -17.74 -3.17
CA TYR A 249 15.54 -17.83 -1.73
C TYR A 249 14.25 -18.22 -0.99
N SER A 250 13.07 -17.87 -1.51
CA SER A 250 11.81 -18.22 -0.88
C SER A 250 11.60 -19.74 -0.73
N LYS A 251 12.23 -20.55 -1.57
CA LYS A 251 12.18 -22.01 -1.51
C LYS A 251 12.88 -22.58 -0.28
N GLU A 252 13.89 -21.85 0.22
CA GLU A 252 14.71 -22.21 1.39
C GLU A 252 14.19 -21.58 2.68
N THR A 253 13.02 -20.96 2.65
CA THR A 253 12.38 -20.32 3.80
C THR A 253 11.17 -21.13 4.27
N MET A 254 10.55 -20.69 5.36
CA MET A 254 9.29 -21.28 5.84
C MET A 254 8.16 -21.31 4.79
N ARG A 255 8.31 -20.62 3.65
CA ARG A 255 7.39 -20.68 2.50
C ARG A 255 7.67 -21.82 1.54
N GLY A 256 8.84 -22.43 1.61
CA GLY A 256 9.21 -23.64 0.88
C GLY A 256 8.57 -24.90 1.47
N LYS A 257 8.94 -26.07 0.92
CA LYS A 257 8.49 -27.34 1.48
C LYS A 257 9.20 -27.60 2.81
N SER A 258 8.43 -27.96 3.83
CA SER A 258 9.01 -28.38 5.11
C SER A 258 9.69 -29.75 4.96
N GLU A 259 10.94 -29.86 5.43
CA GLU A 259 11.65 -31.14 5.55
C GLU A 259 11.26 -31.89 6.83
N LEU A 260 10.63 -31.20 7.78
CA LEU A 260 10.18 -31.81 9.03
C LEU A 260 8.82 -32.46 8.85
N VAL A 261 8.67 -33.69 9.31
CA VAL A 261 7.39 -34.40 9.36
C VAL A 261 6.51 -33.76 10.42
N LYS A 262 5.39 -33.15 10.00
CA LYS A 262 4.41 -32.56 10.93
C LYS A 262 3.27 -33.54 11.15
N PRO A 263 2.90 -33.83 12.40
CA PRO A 263 1.86 -34.84 12.72
C PRO A 263 0.44 -34.38 12.40
N ASP A 264 0.18 -33.07 12.27
CA ASP A 264 -1.16 -32.54 12.02
C ASP A 264 -1.38 -32.25 10.54
N SER A 265 -2.22 -33.08 9.89
CA SER A 265 -2.55 -32.92 8.47
C SER A 265 -3.55 -31.80 8.18
N HIS A 266 -4.37 -31.38 9.15
CA HIS A 266 -5.41 -30.35 8.95
C HIS A 266 -4.85 -28.93 8.81
N ASN A 267 -3.70 -28.66 9.44
CA ASN A 267 -3.05 -27.36 9.41
C ASN A 267 -2.02 -27.22 8.26
N GLN A 268 -1.76 -28.28 7.54
CA GLN A 268 -0.78 -28.29 6.45
C GLN A 268 -1.37 -27.72 5.16
N THR A 269 -0.55 -26.95 4.44
CA THR A 269 -0.84 -26.50 3.08
C THR A 269 0.12 -27.17 2.09
N LYS A 270 -0.14 -27.00 0.78
CA LYS A 270 0.77 -27.47 -0.28
C LYS A 270 2.08 -26.66 -0.33
N SER A 271 2.10 -25.47 0.23
CA SER A 271 3.29 -24.65 0.48
C SER A 271 3.83 -24.96 1.89
N GLY A 272 4.96 -24.43 2.29
CA GLY A 272 5.48 -24.68 3.64
C GLY A 272 4.76 -23.95 4.79
N LEU A 273 3.88 -23.00 4.49
CA LEU A 273 3.16 -22.21 5.52
C LEU A 273 1.97 -22.99 6.07
N GLU A 274 1.80 -22.93 7.39
CA GLU A 274 0.63 -23.50 8.08
C GLU A 274 -0.61 -22.65 7.83
N ARG A 275 -1.77 -23.29 7.80
CA ARG A 275 -3.07 -22.65 7.56
C ARG A 275 -3.40 -21.58 8.61
N ASP A 276 -3.17 -21.89 9.88
CA ASP A 276 -3.38 -20.93 10.98
C ASP A 276 -2.48 -19.72 10.84
N TYR A 277 -1.23 -19.91 10.38
CA TYR A 277 -0.33 -18.81 10.12
C TYR A 277 -0.81 -17.92 8.96
N ILE A 278 -1.26 -18.52 7.85
CA ILE A 278 -1.77 -17.78 6.67
C ILE A 278 -2.99 -16.93 7.05
N THR A 279 -3.86 -17.46 7.90
CA THR A 279 -5.13 -16.83 8.29
C THR A 279 -5.07 -16.08 9.62
N GLN A 280 -3.92 -15.98 10.26
CA GLN A 280 -3.74 -15.37 11.57
C GLN A 280 -4.23 -13.92 11.62
N TRP A 281 -3.98 -13.14 10.56
CA TRP A 281 -4.33 -11.73 10.46
C TRP A 281 -5.70 -11.50 9.80
N SER A 282 -6.59 -12.47 9.89
CA SER A 282 -7.95 -12.33 9.37
C SER A 282 -8.71 -11.24 10.10
N TYR A 283 -9.45 -10.44 9.34
CA TYR A 283 -10.29 -9.37 9.86
C TYR A 283 -11.58 -9.95 10.42
N GLY A 284 -12.00 -9.53 11.58
CA GLY A 284 -13.29 -9.95 12.14
C GLY A 284 -14.46 -9.42 11.30
N ILE A 285 -15.51 -10.23 11.12
CA ILE A 285 -16.70 -9.79 10.36
C ILE A 285 -17.26 -8.50 10.96
N GLY A 286 -17.35 -8.43 12.29
CA GLY A 286 -17.78 -7.23 13.00
C GLY A 286 -16.80 -6.05 12.90
N GLU A 287 -15.53 -6.29 12.62
CA GLU A 287 -14.53 -5.23 12.42
C GLU A 287 -14.74 -4.48 11.11
N THR A 288 -15.41 -5.07 10.12
CA THR A 288 -15.76 -4.41 8.86
C THR A 288 -16.54 -3.12 9.10
N PHE A 289 -17.32 -3.03 10.17
CA PHE A 289 -18.02 -1.80 10.54
C PHE A 289 -17.08 -0.65 10.95
N SER A 290 -15.82 -0.93 11.28
CA SER A 290 -14.84 0.13 11.57
C SER A 290 -14.53 1.01 10.35
N LEU A 291 -14.75 0.50 9.13
CA LEU A 291 -14.65 1.30 7.89
C LEU A 291 -15.61 2.51 7.92
N LEU A 292 -16.78 2.37 8.58
CA LEU A 292 -17.85 3.37 8.67
C LEU A 292 -17.83 4.10 10.02
N VAL A 293 -17.64 3.37 11.11
CA VAL A 293 -17.69 3.88 12.49
C VAL A 293 -16.38 3.57 13.19
N PRO A 294 -15.51 4.57 13.45
CA PRO A 294 -14.23 4.30 14.08
C PRO A 294 -14.44 3.72 15.49
N ASN A 295 -13.48 2.92 15.93
CA ASN A 295 -13.46 2.28 17.25
C ASN A 295 -14.62 1.30 17.56
N VAL A 296 -15.34 0.79 16.59
CA VAL A 296 -16.37 -0.25 16.79
C VAL A 296 -15.82 -1.47 17.54
N LYS A 297 -14.56 -1.83 17.28
CA LYS A 297 -13.83 -2.89 17.97
C LYS A 297 -12.65 -2.35 18.79
N GLY A 298 -12.77 -1.12 19.26
CA GLY A 298 -11.77 -0.47 20.08
C GLY A 298 -10.68 0.23 19.27
N GLY A 299 -9.61 0.60 19.97
CA GLY A 299 -8.48 1.36 19.42
C GLY A 299 -7.29 0.49 19.02
N ALA A 300 -6.08 0.98 19.29
CA ALA A 300 -4.84 0.24 19.08
C ALA A 300 -4.67 -0.88 20.13
N SER A 301 -3.83 -1.87 19.83
CA SER A 301 -3.47 -2.96 20.75
C SER A 301 -2.46 -2.49 21.79
N VAL A 302 -2.85 -1.47 22.55
CA VAL A 302 -2.06 -0.92 23.65
C VAL A 302 -2.89 -0.94 24.93
N PRO A 303 -2.27 -1.00 26.12
CA PRO A 303 -2.99 -0.92 27.38
C PRO A 303 -3.82 0.37 27.49
N LEU A 304 -4.92 0.32 28.22
CA LEU A 304 -5.75 1.51 28.48
C LEU A 304 -4.96 2.61 29.20
N ALA A 305 -4.00 2.21 30.04
CA ALA A 305 -3.08 3.13 30.72
C ALA A 305 -2.25 4.01 29.77
N ALA A 306 -2.08 3.62 28.51
CA ALA A 306 -1.41 4.44 27.50
C ALA A 306 -2.28 5.61 26.98
N ASN A 307 -3.56 5.64 27.31
CA ASN A 307 -4.47 6.72 26.95
C ASN A 307 -4.52 7.78 28.05
N GLU A 308 -3.69 8.82 27.95
CA GLU A 308 -3.57 9.89 28.93
C GLU A 308 -4.93 10.51 29.28
N LYS A 309 -5.75 10.83 28.28
CA LYS A 309 -7.09 11.43 28.50
C LYS A 309 -8.05 10.51 29.25
N ALA A 310 -7.92 9.21 29.09
CA ALA A 310 -8.72 8.25 29.83
C ALA A 310 -8.20 8.16 31.28
N MET A 311 -6.88 8.19 31.45
CA MET A 311 -6.24 8.10 32.77
C MET A 311 -6.49 9.34 33.64
N GLU A 312 -6.64 10.54 33.06
CA GLU A 312 -7.03 11.75 33.78
C GLU A 312 -8.36 11.61 34.55
N LYS A 313 -9.27 10.77 34.02
CA LYS A 313 -10.60 10.54 34.60
C LYS A 313 -10.72 9.18 35.31
N ALA A 314 -9.66 8.40 35.29
CA ALA A 314 -9.64 7.04 35.84
C ALA A 314 -9.46 7.05 37.36
N ASN A 315 -10.05 6.08 38.05
CA ASN A 315 -9.84 5.89 39.45
C ASN A 315 -8.45 5.23 39.70
N PRO A 316 -7.51 5.91 40.39
CA PRO A 316 -6.16 5.42 40.61
C PRO A 316 -6.07 4.03 41.29
N MET A 317 -7.12 3.62 42.01
CA MET A 317 -7.19 2.30 42.67
C MET A 317 -7.09 1.15 41.66
N TYR A 318 -7.46 1.38 40.39
CA TYR A 318 -7.47 0.35 39.35
C TYR A 318 -6.29 0.48 38.35
N ASN A 319 -5.26 1.26 38.66
CA ASN A 319 -4.13 1.50 37.73
C ASN A 319 -3.45 0.19 37.27
N SER A 320 -3.33 -0.81 38.16
CA SER A 320 -2.80 -2.12 37.78
C SER A 320 -3.66 -2.86 36.77
N ILE A 321 -4.97 -2.67 36.80
CA ILE A 321 -5.91 -3.24 35.83
C ILE A 321 -5.80 -2.49 34.52
N TYR A 322 -5.77 -1.17 34.50
CA TYR A 322 -5.65 -0.35 33.31
C TYR A 322 -4.38 -0.62 32.50
N SER A 323 -3.31 -1.02 33.17
CA SER A 323 -2.06 -1.43 32.51
C SER A 323 -2.13 -2.81 31.83
N GLN A 324 -3.13 -3.62 32.16
CA GLN A 324 -3.33 -4.96 31.59
C GLN A 324 -4.47 -5.04 30.58
N ILE A 325 -5.45 -4.15 30.67
CA ILE A 325 -6.60 -4.13 29.74
C ILE A 325 -6.20 -3.47 28.44
N GLY A 326 -6.29 -4.22 27.32
CA GLY A 326 -6.09 -3.70 25.98
C GLY A 326 -7.27 -2.84 25.50
N GLN A 327 -7.00 -1.94 24.58
CA GLN A 327 -8.04 -1.09 23.94
C GLN A 327 -8.64 -1.72 22.68
N TYR A 328 -8.06 -2.80 22.17
CA TYR A 328 -8.51 -3.50 20.97
C TYR A 328 -9.33 -4.75 21.33
N TRP A 329 -10.46 -4.90 20.70
CA TRP A 329 -11.45 -5.97 20.93
C TRP A 329 -11.81 -6.72 19.64
N GLY A 330 -10.96 -6.62 18.62
CA GLY A 330 -11.09 -7.34 17.36
C GLY A 330 -10.43 -8.71 17.40
N GLU A 331 -10.33 -9.33 16.22
CA GLU A 331 -9.87 -10.72 16.08
C GLU A 331 -8.45 -10.85 15.52
N GLN A 332 -7.83 -9.74 15.12
CA GLN A 332 -6.44 -9.74 14.71
C GLN A 332 -5.51 -9.87 15.93
N PRO A 333 -4.30 -10.43 15.78
CA PRO A 333 -3.34 -10.51 16.88
C PRO A 333 -2.98 -9.16 17.49
N GLY A 334 -3.07 -8.09 16.70
CA GLY A 334 -2.81 -6.74 17.14
C GLY A 334 -3.08 -5.72 16.03
N THR A 335 -3.20 -4.45 16.43
CA THR A 335 -3.34 -3.33 15.49
C THR A 335 -2.79 -2.04 16.09
N SER A 336 -2.30 -1.13 15.24
CA SER A 336 -1.92 0.23 15.65
C SER A 336 -3.12 1.20 15.64
N GLY A 337 -4.32 0.70 15.34
CA GLY A 337 -5.57 1.49 15.34
C GLY A 337 -6.63 0.94 14.40
N PRO A 338 -7.86 1.47 14.47
CA PRO A 338 -8.96 1.03 13.62
C PRO A 338 -8.81 1.53 12.18
N VAL A 339 -9.07 0.64 11.22
CA VAL A 339 -9.14 1.02 9.80
C VAL A 339 -10.44 1.76 9.56
N TYR A 340 -10.36 3.05 9.30
CA TYR A 340 -11.51 3.92 9.06
C TYR A 340 -11.31 4.71 7.77
N VAL A 341 -12.26 4.58 6.85
CA VAL A 341 -12.20 5.27 5.54
C VAL A 341 -12.99 6.58 5.52
N GLY A 342 -13.80 6.83 6.53
CA GLY A 342 -14.64 8.02 6.63
C GLY A 342 -16.12 7.73 6.35
N ALA A 343 -17.01 8.10 7.28
CA ALA A 343 -18.45 7.92 7.12
C ALA A 343 -18.99 8.64 5.86
N PHE A 344 -18.45 9.84 5.58
CA PHE A 344 -18.81 10.60 4.39
C PHE A 344 -18.36 9.90 3.09
N VAL A 345 -17.18 9.29 3.08
CA VAL A 345 -16.69 8.49 1.94
C VAL A 345 -17.58 7.28 1.70
N MET A 346 -17.95 6.57 2.78
CA MET A 346 -18.88 5.43 2.68
C MET A 346 -20.26 5.85 2.19
N PHE A 347 -20.78 6.99 2.68
CA PHE A 347 -22.02 7.58 2.16
C PHE A 347 -21.93 7.88 0.66
N LEU A 348 -20.86 8.53 0.21
CA LEU A 348 -20.65 8.83 -1.21
C LEU A 348 -20.46 7.55 -2.04
N PHE A 349 -19.80 6.53 -1.51
CA PHE A 349 -19.70 5.22 -2.17
C PHE A 349 -21.07 4.60 -2.41
N ILE A 350 -21.91 4.52 -1.37
CA ILE A 350 -23.27 3.97 -1.49
C ILE A 350 -24.11 4.82 -2.44
N LEU A 351 -24.08 6.14 -2.31
CA LEU A 351 -24.81 7.06 -3.19
C LEU A 351 -24.35 6.89 -4.65
N GLY A 352 -23.05 6.69 -4.88
CA GLY A 352 -22.46 6.45 -6.18
C GLY A 352 -23.03 5.21 -6.88
N LEU A 353 -23.37 4.16 -6.15
CA LEU A 353 -24.00 2.96 -6.72
C LEU A 353 -25.36 3.24 -7.35
N PHE A 354 -26.08 4.25 -6.87
CA PHE A 354 -27.37 4.66 -7.45
C PHE A 354 -27.22 5.67 -8.58
N ILE A 355 -26.29 6.60 -8.47
CA ILE A 355 -26.16 7.75 -9.39
C ILE A 355 -25.25 7.44 -10.57
N VAL A 356 -24.10 6.77 -10.34
CA VAL A 356 -23.11 6.52 -11.39
C VAL A 356 -23.62 5.46 -12.36
N LYS A 357 -23.47 5.73 -13.66
CA LYS A 357 -23.85 4.80 -14.73
C LYS A 357 -22.59 4.13 -15.33
N GLY A 358 -22.80 3.01 -15.99
CA GLY A 358 -21.74 2.30 -16.71
C GLY A 358 -21.10 1.13 -15.95
N PRO A 359 -20.24 0.36 -16.61
CA PRO A 359 -19.70 -0.89 -16.06
C PRO A 359 -18.67 -0.66 -14.95
N MET A 360 -18.00 0.50 -14.92
CA MET A 360 -16.94 0.79 -13.95
C MET A 360 -17.43 0.70 -12.48
N LYS A 361 -18.66 1.17 -12.18
CA LYS A 361 -19.18 1.08 -10.82
C LYS A 361 -19.34 -0.37 -10.36
N TRP A 362 -19.75 -1.27 -11.25
CA TRP A 362 -19.91 -2.68 -10.92
C TRP A 362 -18.57 -3.37 -10.72
N ALA A 363 -17.57 -3.01 -11.53
CA ALA A 363 -16.20 -3.48 -11.36
C ALA A 363 -15.62 -3.07 -9.99
N LEU A 364 -15.78 -1.80 -9.60
CA LEU A 364 -15.32 -1.30 -8.31
C LEU A 364 -16.11 -1.90 -7.14
N LEU A 365 -17.43 -2.07 -7.28
CA LEU A 365 -18.24 -2.76 -6.27
C LEU A 365 -17.79 -4.22 -6.11
N SER A 366 -17.59 -4.95 -7.21
CA SER A 366 -17.15 -6.36 -7.17
C SER A 366 -15.76 -6.47 -6.53
N ALA A 367 -14.83 -5.58 -6.87
CA ALA A 367 -13.51 -5.53 -6.25
C ALA A 367 -13.60 -5.25 -4.74
N THR A 368 -14.47 -4.33 -4.33
CA THR A 368 -14.70 -3.99 -2.91
C THR A 368 -15.29 -5.19 -2.15
N VAL A 369 -16.33 -5.81 -2.69
CA VAL A 369 -16.95 -6.99 -2.07
C VAL A 369 -15.94 -8.13 -1.95
N LEU A 370 -15.21 -8.44 -3.02
CA LEU A 370 -14.17 -9.46 -3.01
C LEU A 370 -13.09 -9.16 -1.95
N SER A 371 -12.63 -7.90 -1.86
CA SER A 371 -11.63 -7.50 -0.87
C SER A 371 -12.12 -7.70 0.56
N VAL A 372 -13.39 -7.37 0.85
CA VAL A 372 -14.00 -7.59 2.17
C VAL A 372 -14.08 -9.08 2.47
N LEU A 373 -14.59 -9.89 1.54
CA LEU A 373 -14.72 -11.36 1.75
C LEU A 373 -13.35 -12.01 1.99
N LEU A 374 -12.33 -11.64 1.21
CA LEU A 374 -10.96 -12.13 1.39
C LEU A 374 -10.35 -11.69 2.72
N SER A 375 -10.69 -10.50 3.22
CA SER A 375 -10.17 -10.01 4.50
C SER A 375 -10.67 -10.81 5.70
N TRP A 376 -11.82 -11.46 5.61
CA TRP A 376 -12.39 -12.27 6.70
C TRP A 376 -11.62 -13.58 6.95
N GLY A 377 -10.87 -14.10 5.98
CA GLY A 377 -9.98 -15.24 6.12
C GLY A 377 -10.57 -16.38 6.94
N LYS A 378 -10.00 -16.66 8.14
CA LYS A 378 -10.49 -17.72 9.05
C LYS A 378 -11.95 -17.57 9.46
N ASN A 379 -12.50 -16.36 9.43
CA ASN A 379 -13.88 -16.08 9.81
C ASN A 379 -14.88 -16.39 8.69
N PHE A 380 -14.38 -16.75 7.50
CA PHE A 380 -15.19 -17.19 6.36
C PHE A 380 -14.49 -18.28 5.56
N MET A 381 -14.14 -19.38 6.25
CA MET A 381 -13.33 -20.47 5.69
C MET A 381 -13.93 -21.11 4.44
N GLY A 382 -15.27 -21.21 4.35
CA GLY A 382 -15.93 -21.74 3.15
C GLY A 382 -15.63 -20.96 1.86
N PHE A 383 -15.26 -19.67 1.98
CA PHE A 383 -14.79 -18.86 0.86
C PHE A 383 -13.26 -18.86 0.75
N THR A 384 -12.57 -18.87 1.88
CA THR A 384 -11.11 -18.84 1.93
C THR A 384 -10.46 -20.10 1.36
N ASP A 385 -11.14 -21.24 1.48
CA ASP A 385 -10.68 -22.55 0.98
C ASP A 385 -10.94 -22.77 -0.52
N PHE A 386 -11.77 -21.94 -1.13
CA PHE A 386 -12.13 -22.00 -2.55
C PHE A 386 -11.06 -21.34 -3.41
#